data_2f482bf3747af9db54d692fbd228e995
#
_entry.id   2f482bf3747af9db54d692fbd228e995
#
_cell.length_a   1.000
_cell.length_b   1.000
_cell.length_c   1.000
_cell.angle_alpha   90.00
_cell.angle_beta   90.00
_cell.angle_gamma   90.00
#
_symmetry.space_group_name_H-M   'P 1'
#
loop_
_entity.id
_entity.type
_entity.pdbx_description
1 polymer ?
#
loop_
_entity_poly.entity_id
_entity_poly.type
_entity_poly.pdbx_seq_one_letter_code
_entity_poly.pdbx_strand_id
1 'polypeptide(L)'
;NIGGFTVHSFFVFGIASNFDDLNQSDKRAKKRLMDLKKILKATDLIIIDEISMVSRDLLDMIAYRLNNYGYIGKVLFVGDFFQLPPVVKNNSRQDVFGEKLYAFESMAWDRFDLMVIELTEMKRTTDAEFTHILSKVRKGVCDEEVVAYMMKLWNTETMEKDPTYLYGRNLEVEQTNRAKINELDSEETILFANVEMFGQVHEKKLAGWKNMLPISEQLTLKEGVPILFTVNKWGKFVNGERGILHKIEEDHLIVEKEEEFVRVERHEFDLVDMLVKDDGTIETFNLATLAQFPLKLAYAVTIHKSQGMSIDNLVCNVDNIFAPSQFYVAISRAIDPKHLKLDFNKGDLTQYLRRVVNVDARVVEYYKNLPMH
;
A
#
# COMPACT_ATOMS: atom_id res chain seq x y z
N ASN A 1 -11.98 4.02 5.17
CA ASN A 1 -11.77 4.25 3.74
C ASN A 1 -12.67 5.44 3.33
N ILE A 2 -12.05 6.54 2.91
CA ILE A 2 -12.77 7.78 2.54
C ILE A 2 -13.09 7.81 1.03
N GLY A 3 -12.80 6.74 0.31
CA GLY A 3 -12.87 6.71 -1.15
C GLY A 3 -11.69 7.45 -1.78
N GLY A 4 -11.59 7.40 -3.08
CA GLY A 4 -10.56 8.11 -3.83
C GLY A 4 -10.23 7.44 -5.15
N PHE A 5 -9.33 8.05 -5.88
CA PHE A 5 -8.85 7.57 -7.18
C PHE A 5 -7.34 7.33 -7.09
N THR A 6 -6.84 6.39 -7.87
CA THR A 6 -5.39 6.35 -8.06
C THR A 6 -4.93 7.59 -8.84
N VAL A 7 -3.73 8.07 -8.55
CA VAL A 7 -3.12 9.21 -9.24
C VAL A 7 -3.22 9.06 -10.77
N HIS A 8 -2.89 7.86 -11.30
CA HIS A 8 -2.98 7.59 -12.73
C HIS A 8 -4.40 7.66 -13.30
N SER A 9 -5.40 7.26 -12.53
CA SER A 9 -6.81 7.33 -12.96
C SER A 9 -7.31 8.76 -12.92
N PHE A 10 -7.09 9.48 -11.80
CA PHE A 10 -7.56 10.84 -11.63
C PHE A 10 -6.99 11.79 -12.69
N PHE A 11 -5.65 11.80 -12.86
CA PHE A 11 -4.98 12.68 -13.80
C PHE A 11 -4.98 12.18 -15.26
N VAL A 12 -5.68 11.08 -15.54
CA VAL A 12 -5.80 10.51 -16.90
C VAL A 12 -4.43 10.15 -17.51
N PHE A 13 -3.51 9.62 -16.70
CA PHE A 13 -2.18 9.19 -17.19
C PHE A 13 -2.22 7.85 -17.92
N GLY A 14 -3.21 7.00 -17.64
CA GLY A 14 -3.25 5.65 -18.19
C GLY A 14 -2.11 4.80 -17.63
N ILE A 15 -1.23 4.32 -18.51
CA ILE A 15 -0.02 3.54 -18.15
C ILE A 15 1.27 4.36 -18.30
N ALA A 16 1.17 5.66 -18.54
CA ALA A 16 2.33 6.53 -18.72
C ALA A 16 3.16 6.61 -17.44
N SER A 17 4.46 6.45 -17.59
CA SER A 17 5.44 6.56 -16.51
C SER A 17 6.37 7.77 -16.67
N ASN A 18 6.31 8.43 -17.82
CA ASN A 18 7.11 9.60 -18.20
C ASN A 18 6.35 10.49 -19.20
N PHE A 19 6.92 11.64 -19.57
CA PHE A 19 6.31 12.59 -20.51
C PHE A 19 6.14 12.06 -21.93
N ASP A 20 7.02 11.19 -22.41
CA ASP A 20 6.90 10.62 -23.75
C ASP A 20 5.70 9.69 -23.85
N ASP A 21 5.52 8.83 -22.87
CA ASP A 21 4.34 7.97 -22.74
C ASP A 21 3.07 8.80 -22.57
N LEU A 22 3.15 9.89 -21.78
CA LEU A 22 2.03 10.80 -21.53
C LEU A 22 1.55 11.45 -22.83
N ASN A 23 2.47 11.97 -23.64
CA ASN A 23 2.15 12.61 -24.93
C ASN A 23 1.46 11.66 -25.90
N GLN A 24 1.83 10.37 -25.89
CA GLN A 24 1.17 9.35 -26.71
C GLN A 24 -0.22 9.01 -26.19
N SER A 25 -0.37 8.91 -24.86
CA SER A 25 -1.65 8.64 -24.19
C SER A 25 -2.64 9.76 -24.43
N ASP A 26 -2.22 11.01 -24.33
CA ASP A 26 -3.04 12.22 -24.47
C ASP A 26 -3.72 12.32 -25.83
N LYS A 27 -3.05 11.92 -26.91
CA LYS A 27 -3.63 11.90 -28.25
C LYS A 27 -4.91 11.06 -28.34
N ARG A 28 -5.01 10.02 -27.49
CA ARG A 28 -6.14 9.07 -27.46
C ARG A 28 -7.18 9.42 -26.39
N ALA A 29 -6.82 10.27 -25.42
CA ALA A 29 -7.64 10.58 -24.23
C ALA A 29 -8.31 11.96 -24.28
N LYS A 30 -8.42 12.60 -25.45
CA LYS A 30 -8.88 14.01 -25.61
C LYS A 30 -10.15 14.35 -24.85
N LYS A 31 -11.20 13.51 -24.93
CA LYS A 31 -12.46 13.74 -24.22
C LYS A 31 -12.26 13.75 -22.72
N ARG A 32 -11.62 12.70 -22.19
CA ARG A 32 -11.32 12.57 -20.76
C ARG A 32 -10.45 13.71 -20.21
N LEU A 33 -9.53 14.23 -21.03
CA LEU A 33 -8.71 15.39 -20.68
C LEU A 33 -9.52 16.69 -20.62
N MET A 34 -10.56 16.83 -21.46
CA MET A 34 -11.50 17.96 -21.38
C MET A 34 -12.33 17.88 -20.08
N ASP A 35 -12.76 16.66 -19.71
CA ASP A 35 -13.49 16.44 -18.46
C ASP A 35 -12.59 16.69 -17.24
N LEU A 36 -11.35 16.18 -17.25
CA LEU A 36 -10.36 16.47 -16.20
C LEU A 36 -10.15 17.98 -16.02
N LYS A 37 -10.04 18.74 -17.11
CA LYS A 37 -9.91 20.22 -17.04
C LYS A 37 -11.08 20.88 -16.32
N LYS A 38 -12.32 20.40 -16.55
CA LYS A 38 -13.50 20.91 -15.85
C LYS A 38 -13.49 20.51 -14.38
N ILE A 39 -13.15 19.24 -14.08
CA ILE A 39 -13.01 18.70 -12.72
C ILE A 39 -12.01 19.55 -11.92
N LEU A 40 -10.81 19.77 -12.46
CA LEU A 40 -9.77 20.54 -11.78
C LEU A 40 -10.22 21.98 -11.48
N LYS A 41 -10.99 22.61 -12.37
CA LYS A 41 -11.52 23.95 -12.13
C LYS A 41 -12.61 24.00 -11.05
N ALA A 42 -13.32 22.91 -10.81
CA ALA A 42 -14.36 22.79 -9.81
C ALA A 42 -13.87 22.16 -8.49
N THR A 43 -12.59 21.86 -8.38
CA THR A 43 -11.98 21.20 -7.20
C THR A 43 -11.21 22.23 -6.39
N ASP A 44 -11.51 22.34 -5.09
CA ASP A 44 -10.83 23.25 -4.17
C ASP A 44 -9.61 22.64 -3.50
N LEU A 45 -9.61 21.32 -3.27
CA LEU A 45 -8.54 20.59 -2.58
C LEU A 45 -8.29 19.26 -3.24
N ILE A 46 -7.02 18.98 -3.52
CA ILE A 46 -6.52 17.66 -3.93
C ILE A 46 -5.63 17.11 -2.83
N ILE A 47 -5.94 15.91 -2.33
CA ILE A 47 -5.12 15.20 -1.35
C ILE A 47 -4.42 14.05 -2.07
N ILE A 48 -3.08 14.03 -2.00
CA ILE A 48 -2.25 12.95 -2.52
C ILE A 48 -1.64 12.22 -1.34
N ASP A 49 -2.17 11.04 -1.06
CA ASP A 49 -1.70 10.18 0.01
C ASP A 49 -0.54 9.29 -0.46
N GLU A 50 0.26 8.78 0.49
CA GLU A 50 1.45 7.95 0.24
C GLU A 50 2.42 8.59 -0.75
N ILE A 51 2.75 9.87 -0.54
CA ILE A 51 3.63 10.66 -1.43
C ILE A 51 5.01 10.01 -1.60
N SER A 52 5.47 9.20 -0.67
CA SER A 52 6.73 8.46 -0.76
C SER A 52 6.78 7.51 -1.96
N MET A 53 5.62 7.02 -2.42
CA MET A 53 5.50 6.13 -3.57
C MET A 53 5.32 6.88 -4.90
N VAL A 54 5.20 8.20 -4.87
CA VAL A 54 5.14 9.05 -6.06
C VAL A 54 6.55 9.35 -6.54
N SER A 55 6.86 8.93 -7.76
CA SER A 55 8.17 9.21 -8.36
C SER A 55 8.28 10.67 -8.81
N ARG A 56 9.52 11.12 -9.01
CA ARG A 56 9.82 12.44 -9.60
C ARG A 56 9.01 12.71 -10.87
N ASP A 57 9.08 11.79 -11.83
CA ASP A 57 8.43 11.96 -13.12
C ASP A 57 6.91 11.99 -12.99
N LEU A 58 6.36 11.20 -12.07
CA LEU A 58 4.93 11.21 -11.77
C LEU A 58 4.50 12.54 -11.17
N LEU A 59 5.29 13.13 -10.26
CA LEU A 59 4.99 14.45 -9.71
C LEU A 59 5.10 15.55 -10.76
N ASP A 60 6.09 15.49 -11.63
CA ASP A 60 6.23 16.43 -12.75
C ASP A 60 5.01 16.35 -13.69
N MET A 61 4.48 15.14 -13.98
CA MET A 61 3.26 14.96 -14.76
C MET A 61 2.02 15.50 -14.02
N ILE A 62 1.92 15.32 -12.69
CA ILE A 62 0.85 15.92 -11.87
C ILE A 62 0.89 17.44 -12.00
N ALA A 63 2.05 18.04 -11.75
CA ALA A 63 2.22 19.49 -11.82
C ALA A 63 1.91 20.03 -13.24
N TYR A 64 2.28 19.30 -14.27
CA TYR A 64 1.93 19.63 -15.66
C TYR A 64 0.42 19.69 -15.86
N ARG A 65 -0.35 18.70 -15.37
CA ARG A 65 -1.81 18.72 -15.44
C ARG A 65 -2.43 19.89 -14.68
N LEU A 66 -2.01 20.12 -13.44
CA LEU A 66 -2.51 21.20 -12.60
C LEU A 66 -2.30 22.56 -13.28
N ASN A 67 -1.09 22.82 -13.77
CA ASN A 67 -0.74 24.08 -14.40
C ASN A 67 -1.49 24.29 -15.73
N ASN A 68 -1.47 23.30 -16.63
CA ASN A 68 -2.03 23.46 -17.96
C ASN A 68 -3.56 23.50 -17.97
N TYR A 69 -4.20 22.97 -16.94
CA TYR A 69 -5.65 22.98 -16.83
C TYR A 69 -6.19 24.06 -15.90
N GLY A 70 -5.27 24.91 -15.38
CA GLY A 70 -5.63 26.10 -14.62
C GLY A 70 -6.23 25.76 -13.26
N TYR A 71 -5.66 24.76 -12.57
CA TYR A 71 -6.00 24.46 -11.18
C TYR A 71 -5.49 25.58 -10.27
N ILE A 72 -6.38 26.10 -9.42
CA ILE A 72 -6.09 27.18 -8.47
C ILE A 72 -6.36 26.78 -7.00
N GLY A 73 -6.83 25.54 -6.79
CA GLY A 73 -7.09 25.00 -5.45
C GLY A 73 -5.82 24.65 -4.70
N LYS A 74 -5.99 24.06 -3.52
CA LYS A 74 -4.90 23.61 -2.64
C LYS A 74 -4.50 22.17 -2.94
N VAL A 75 -3.23 21.85 -2.74
CA VAL A 75 -2.71 20.47 -2.80
C VAL A 75 -2.15 20.10 -1.43
N LEU A 76 -2.57 18.96 -0.91
CA LEU A 76 -2.05 18.37 0.32
C LEU A 76 -1.34 17.07 -0.02
N PHE A 77 -0.06 16.99 0.29
CA PHE A 77 0.72 15.74 0.25
C PHE A 77 0.76 15.12 1.63
N VAL A 78 0.46 13.82 1.71
CA VAL A 78 0.50 13.04 2.96
C VAL A 78 1.42 11.84 2.75
N GLY A 79 2.30 11.53 3.71
CA GLY A 79 3.17 10.37 3.66
C GLY A 79 4.47 10.54 4.42
N ASP A 80 5.36 9.57 4.25
CA ASP A 80 6.64 9.49 4.95
C ASP A 80 7.72 8.94 4.01
N PHE A 81 8.66 9.77 3.60
CA PHE A 81 9.76 9.34 2.71
C PHE A 81 10.74 8.35 3.35
N PHE A 82 10.70 8.19 4.68
CA PHE A 82 11.39 7.09 5.35
C PHE A 82 10.69 5.73 5.22
N GLN A 83 9.54 5.67 4.53
CA GLN A 83 8.88 4.42 4.13
C GLN A 83 9.35 3.97 2.75
N LEU A 84 8.58 3.08 2.09
CA LEU A 84 8.99 2.51 0.81
C LEU A 84 9.15 3.57 -0.28
N PRO A 85 10.24 3.51 -1.03
CA PRO A 85 10.45 4.37 -2.19
C PRO A 85 9.51 4.02 -3.36
N PRO A 86 9.41 4.90 -4.37
CA PRO A 86 8.69 4.60 -5.61
C PRO A 86 9.24 3.34 -6.28
N VAL A 87 8.33 2.54 -6.84
CA VAL A 87 8.73 1.37 -7.65
C VAL A 87 8.96 1.81 -9.09
N VAL A 88 10.21 1.84 -9.52
CA VAL A 88 10.57 2.14 -10.92
C VAL A 88 10.82 0.84 -11.67
N LYS A 89 10.20 0.69 -12.83
CA LYS A 89 10.50 -0.41 -13.74
C LYS A 89 11.81 -0.12 -14.44
N ASN A 90 12.85 -0.92 -14.17
CA ASN A 90 14.14 -0.86 -14.86
C ASN A 90 14.00 -1.23 -16.35
N ASN A 91 13.54 -0.29 -17.17
CA ASN A 91 13.46 -0.45 -18.63
C ASN A 91 14.46 0.41 -19.41
N SER A 92 15.33 1.16 -18.74
CA SER A 92 16.35 1.96 -19.43
C SER A 92 17.76 1.63 -18.94
N ARG A 93 18.57 1.11 -19.86
CA ARG A 93 20.01 0.83 -19.70
C ARG A 93 20.89 2.09 -19.67
N GLN A 94 20.35 3.28 -19.38
CA GLN A 94 21.06 4.54 -19.61
C GLN A 94 21.33 5.43 -18.40
N ASP A 95 20.92 5.07 -17.19
CA ASP A 95 21.18 5.94 -16.04
C ASP A 95 22.38 5.48 -15.20
N VAL A 96 23.55 5.85 -15.70
CA VAL A 96 24.86 5.68 -15.00
C VAL A 96 25.06 6.75 -13.91
N PHE A 97 24.20 7.75 -13.84
CA PHE A 97 24.23 8.84 -12.85
C PHE A 97 22.93 8.86 -12.08
N GLY A 98 22.92 8.27 -10.86
CA GLY A 98 21.90 8.25 -9.84
C GLY A 98 20.54 8.87 -10.22
N GLU A 99 19.60 8.05 -10.70
CA GLU A 99 18.25 8.51 -11.06
C GLU A 99 17.62 9.29 -9.92
N LYS A 100 17.14 10.48 -10.20
CA LYS A 100 16.25 11.20 -9.31
C LYS A 100 14.95 10.40 -9.21
N LEU A 101 14.68 9.86 -8.05
CA LEU A 101 13.63 8.89 -7.83
C LEU A 101 12.42 9.49 -7.13
N TYR A 102 12.66 10.30 -6.10
CA TYR A 102 11.64 10.76 -5.18
C TYR A 102 10.90 12.00 -5.70
N ALA A 103 9.66 12.17 -5.24
CA ALA A 103 8.84 13.33 -5.56
C ALA A 103 9.55 14.66 -5.21
N PHE A 104 10.24 14.73 -4.08
CA PHE A 104 10.99 15.93 -3.66
C PHE A 104 12.21 16.26 -4.55
N GLU A 105 12.62 15.37 -5.44
CA GLU A 105 13.66 15.63 -6.44
C GLU A 105 13.11 16.21 -7.76
N SER A 106 11.77 16.35 -7.85
CA SER A 106 11.10 16.97 -8.98
C SER A 106 11.33 18.47 -9.00
N MET A 107 11.49 19.04 -10.18
CA MET A 107 11.53 20.51 -10.34
C MET A 107 10.19 21.18 -9.96
N ALA A 108 9.11 20.42 -9.94
CA ALA A 108 7.80 20.91 -9.54
C ALA A 108 7.66 21.00 -8.02
N TRP A 109 8.44 20.22 -7.24
CA TRP A 109 8.33 20.18 -5.78
C TRP A 109 8.45 21.56 -5.16
N ASP A 110 9.50 22.29 -5.49
CA ASP A 110 9.77 23.63 -4.95
C ASP A 110 8.70 24.66 -5.37
N ARG A 111 8.01 24.41 -6.50
CA ARG A 111 6.96 25.30 -7.01
C ARG A 111 5.65 25.20 -6.25
N PHE A 112 5.45 24.11 -5.49
CA PHE A 112 4.26 23.98 -4.65
C PHE A 112 4.29 24.87 -3.39
N ASP A 113 5.48 25.44 -3.04
CA ASP A 113 5.65 26.30 -1.85
C ASP A 113 5.05 25.66 -0.60
N LEU A 114 5.55 24.47 -0.25
CA LEU A 114 4.92 23.60 0.73
C LEU A 114 5.17 24.09 2.15
N MET A 115 4.11 24.24 2.91
CA MET A 115 4.18 24.30 4.38
C MET A 115 4.24 22.87 4.92
N VAL A 116 5.33 22.53 5.61
CA VAL A 116 5.57 21.17 6.12
C VAL A 116 5.12 21.09 7.58
N ILE A 117 4.32 20.06 7.87
CA ILE A 117 3.88 19.71 9.24
C ILE A 117 4.32 18.27 9.50
N GLU A 118 5.11 18.06 10.56
CA GLU A 118 5.51 16.73 11.00
C GLU A 118 4.60 16.23 12.11
N LEU A 119 4.00 15.03 11.92
CA LEU A 119 3.31 14.32 12.99
C LEU A 119 4.34 13.51 13.77
N THR A 120 4.56 13.86 15.03
CA THR A 120 5.64 13.32 15.89
C THR A 120 5.19 12.16 16.77
N GLU A 121 3.88 11.97 16.96
CA GLU A 121 3.33 10.99 17.87
C GLU A 121 2.97 9.68 17.17
N MET A 122 3.59 8.58 17.60
CA MET A 122 3.28 7.25 17.10
C MET A 122 2.04 6.69 17.80
N LYS A 123 1.04 6.23 17.01
CA LYS A 123 -0.23 5.73 17.54
C LYS A 123 -0.41 4.21 17.38
N ARG A 124 0.43 3.53 16.58
CA ARG A 124 0.26 2.10 16.29
C ARG A 124 0.63 1.20 17.45
N THR A 125 1.68 1.55 18.18
CA THR A 125 2.15 0.80 19.36
C THR A 125 2.25 1.71 20.58
N THR A 126 1.99 1.15 21.74
CA THR A 126 2.16 1.83 23.04
C THR A 126 3.46 1.45 23.75
N ASP A 127 4.22 0.50 23.18
CA ASP A 127 5.51 0.07 23.74
C ASP A 127 6.60 1.12 23.48
N ALA A 128 7.11 1.72 24.55
CA ALA A 128 8.07 2.81 24.47
C ALA A 128 9.44 2.36 23.96
N GLU A 129 9.92 1.16 24.37
CA GLU A 129 11.19 0.60 23.91
C GLU A 129 11.11 0.33 22.41
N PHE A 130 10.05 -0.31 21.95
CA PHE A 130 9.85 -0.59 20.54
C PHE A 130 9.72 0.67 19.70
N THR A 131 8.98 1.68 20.20
CA THR A 131 8.86 2.99 19.56
C THR A 131 10.23 3.65 19.38
N HIS A 132 11.09 3.59 20.42
CA HIS A 132 12.44 4.11 20.35
C HIS A 132 13.30 3.39 19.29
N ILE A 133 13.26 2.07 19.29
CA ILE A 133 13.97 1.23 18.31
C ILE A 133 13.45 1.51 16.89
N LEU A 134 12.14 1.58 16.68
CA LEU A 134 11.55 1.93 15.39
C LEU A 134 12.01 3.31 14.90
N SER A 135 12.14 4.28 15.78
CA SER A 135 12.64 5.62 15.43
C SER A 135 14.09 5.58 14.93
N LYS A 136 14.96 4.75 15.52
CA LYS A 136 16.33 4.53 15.05
C LYS A 136 16.35 3.84 13.69
N VAL A 137 15.64 2.72 13.57
CA VAL A 137 15.57 1.93 12.33
C VAL A 137 14.97 2.76 11.18
N ARG A 138 13.94 3.58 11.44
CA ARG A 138 13.38 4.53 10.47
C ARG A 138 14.42 5.46 9.89
N LYS A 139 15.38 5.91 10.70
CA LYS A 139 16.47 6.81 10.30
C LYS A 139 17.71 6.06 9.76
N GLY A 140 17.63 4.75 9.60
CA GLY A 140 18.75 3.91 9.12
C GLY A 140 19.87 3.72 10.17
N VAL A 141 19.59 3.96 11.45
CA VAL A 141 20.55 3.76 12.53
C VAL A 141 20.50 2.30 12.98
N CYS A 142 21.63 1.59 12.86
CA CYS A 142 21.81 0.21 13.29
C CYS A 142 22.99 0.14 14.29
N ASP A 143 22.76 0.66 15.49
CA ASP A 143 23.71 0.59 16.59
C ASP A 143 23.58 -0.71 17.40
N GLU A 144 24.35 -0.85 18.45
CA GLU A 144 24.36 -2.05 19.30
C GLU A 144 23.01 -2.30 19.97
N GLU A 145 22.29 -1.23 20.35
CA GLU A 145 20.97 -1.34 20.95
C GLU A 145 19.94 -1.90 19.96
N VAL A 146 19.91 -1.41 18.70
CA VAL A 146 19.07 -1.94 17.65
C VAL A 146 19.41 -3.39 17.36
N VAL A 147 20.70 -3.74 17.24
CA VAL A 147 21.13 -5.13 17.00
C VAL A 147 20.69 -6.02 18.15
N ALA A 148 20.91 -5.64 19.40
CA ALA A 148 20.50 -6.42 20.56
C ALA A 148 18.98 -6.66 20.60
N TYR A 149 18.21 -5.63 20.30
CA TYR A 149 16.75 -5.74 20.23
C TYR A 149 16.29 -6.68 19.12
N MET A 150 16.86 -6.58 17.93
CA MET A 150 16.53 -7.47 16.80
C MET A 150 16.96 -8.91 17.06
N MET A 151 18.08 -9.13 17.75
CA MET A 151 18.52 -10.48 18.20
C MET A 151 17.52 -11.05 19.21
N LYS A 152 16.94 -10.26 20.11
CA LYS A 152 15.86 -10.70 21.01
C LYS A 152 14.65 -11.15 20.21
N LEU A 153 14.20 -10.38 19.22
CA LEU A 153 13.07 -10.75 18.35
C LEU A 153 13.34 -11.99 17.51
N TRP A 154 14.58 -12.19 17.05
CA TRP A 154 14.98 -13.38 16.29
C TRP A 154 14.98 -14.64 17.15
N ASN A 155 15.41 -14.54 18.41
CA ASN A 155 15.48 -15.66 19.37
C ASN A 155 14.14 -15.93 20.07
N THR A 156 13.06 -15.25 19.70
CA THR A 156 11.72 -15.52 20.24
C THR A 156 11.27 -16.92 19.87
N GLU A 157 11.12 -17.81 20.86
CA GLU A 157 10.78 -19.22 20.65
C GLU A 157 9.27 -19.43 20.48
N THR A 158 8.48 -18.66 21.19
CA THR A 158 7.01 -18.81 21.22
C THR A 158 6.34 -17.72 20.42
N MET A 159 5.59 -18.13 19.39
CA MET A 159 4.63 -17.31 18.70
C MET A 159 3.23 -17.86 18.99
N GLU A 160 2.24 -16.98 19.00
CA GLU A 160 0.85 -17.43 18.99
C GLU A 160 0.59 -18.34 17.78
N LYS A 161 -0.44 -19.17 17.90
CA LYS A 161 -0.83 -20.07 16.82
C LYS A 161 -1.14 -19.26 15.54
N ASP A 162 -0.64 -19.73 14.41
CA ASP A 162 -0.91 -19.20 13.08
C ASP A 162 -0.55 -17.70 12.89
N PRO A 163 0.71 -17.28 13.04
CA PRO A 163 1.11 -15.91 12.78
C PRO A 163 0.95 -15.52 11.31
N THR A 164 0.83 -14.23 11.05
CA THR A 164 0.94 -13.69 9.71
C THR A 164 2.42 -13.51 9.34
N TYR A 165 2.85 -14.11 8.22
CA TYR A 165 4.21 -13.96 7.69
C TYR A 165 4.30 -12.77 6.74
N LEU A 166 5.30 -11.90 6.93
CA LEU A 166 5.67 -10.89 5.96
C LEU A 166 6.90 -11.34 5.17
N TYR A 167 6.80 -11.21 3.84
CA TYR A 167 7.90 -11.51 2.92
C TYR A 167 8.22 -10.32 2.02
N GLY A 168 9.46 -10.28 1.54
CA GLY A 168 9.89 -9.29 0.55
C GLY A 168 9.30 -9.50 -0.85
N ARG A 169 8.90 -10.74 -1.19
CA ARG A 169 8.51 -11.13 -2.56
C ARG A 169 7.19 -11.91 -2.60
N ASN A 170 6.46 -11.78 -3.72
CA ASN A 170 5.18 -12.47 -3.92
C ASN A 170 5.31 -14.01 -3.95
N LEU A 171 6.41 -14.54 -4.52
CA LEU A 171 6.61 -15.99 -4.64
C LEU A 171 6.57 -16.70 -3.29
N GLU A 172 7.23 -16.14 -2.28
CA GLU A 172 7.26 -16.68 -0.92
C GLU A 172 5.88 -16.64 -0.26
N VAL A 173 5.14 -15.55 -0.49
CA VAL A 173 3.75 -15.41 -0.02
C VAL A 173 2.85 -16.48 -0.63
N GLU A 174 2.92 -16.69 -1.93
CA GLU A 174 2.10 -17.70 -2.62
C GLU A 174 2.44 -19.11 -2.14
N GLN A 175 3.73 -19.44 -2.00
CA GLN A 175 4.18 -20.72 -1.51
C GLN A 175 3.71 -20.99 -0.08
N THR A 176 3.85 -20.00 0.82
CA THR A 176 3.43 -20.14 2.22
C THR A 176 1.91 -20.27 2.33
N ASN A 177 1.15 -19.43 1.66
CA ASN A 177 -0.31 -19.50 1.68
C ASN A 177 -0.81 -20.84 1.14
N ARG A 178 -0.22 -21.35 0.03
CA ARG A 178 -0.58 -22.63 -0.56
C ARG A 178 -0.20 -23.82 0.33
N ALA A 179 0.99 -23.80 0.93
CA ALA A 179 1.42 -24.84 1.84
C ALA A 179 0.50 -24.93 3.05
N LYS A 180 0.23 -23.78 3.67
CA LYS A 180 -0.60 -23.69 4.87
C LYS A 180 -2.06 -24.10 4.65
N ILE A 181 -2.68 -23.68 3.54
CA ILE A 181 -4.06 -24.08 3.24
C ILE A 181 -4.16 -25.59 2.97
N ASN A 182 -3.11 -26.21 2.43
CA ASN A 182 -3.08 -27.64 2.18
C ASN A 182 -2.91 -28.48 3.46
N GLU A 183 -2.43 -27.90 4.56
CA GLU A 183 -2.34 -28.58 5.87
C GLU A 183 -3.71 -28.79 6.53
N LEU A 184 -4.75 -28.08 6.07
CA LEU A 184 -6.11 -28.22 6.59
C LEU A 184 -6.87 -29.35 5.88
N ASP A 185 -7.55 -30.19 6.65
CA ASP A 185 -8.37 -31.32 6.16
C ASP A 185 -9.76 -30.88 5.63
N SER A 186 -10.18 -29.61 5.89
CA SER A 186 -11.47 -29.09 5.43
C SER A 186 -11.55 -28.98 3.91
N GLU A 187 -12.77 -29.02 3.36
CA GLU A 187 -13.02 -28.94 1.93
C GLU A 187 -12.62 -27.57 1.37
N GLU A 188 -12.00 -27.61 0.19
CA GLU A 188 -11.62 -26.40 -0.53
C GLU A 188 -12.79 -25.80 -1.28
N THR A 189 -13.09 -24.54 -1.04
CA THR A 189 -14.12 -23.77 -1.72
C THR A 189 -13.47 -22.65 -2.56
N ILE A 190 -13.86 -22.56 -3.82
CA ILE A 190 -13.41 -21.50 -4.73
C ILE A 190 -14.56 -20.52 -4.94
N LEU A 191 -14.37 -19.27 -4.53
CA LEU A 191 -15.34 -18.20 -4.66
C LEU A 191 -14.89 -17.19 -5.71
N PHE A 192 -15.71 -17.01 -6.74
CA PHE A 192 -15.44 -16.05 -7.79
C PHE A 192 -16.10 -14.70 -7.49
N ALA A 193 -15.42 -13.62 -7.89
CA ALA A 193 -15.99 -12.29 -7.87
C ALA A 193 -17.10 -12.15 -8.92
N ASN A 194 -18.14 -11.43 -8.57
CA ASN A 194 -19.16 -11.00 -9.54
C ASN A 194 -18.72 -9.66 -10.14
N VAL A 195 -18.68 -9.57 -11.46
CA VAL A 195 -18.32 -8.34 -12.16
C VAL A 195 -19.51 -7.87 -12.99
N GLU A 196 -19.97 -6.67 -12.70
CA GLU A 196 -21.04 -5.99 -13.44
C GLU A 196 -20.48 -4.80 -14.20
N MET A 197 -20.89 -4.63 -15.46
CA MET A 197 -20.42 -3.56 -16.33
C MET A 197 -21.56 -2.59 -16.62
N PHE A 198 -21.35 -1.30 -16.37
CA PHE A 198 -22.34 -0.24 -16.60
C PHE A 198 -22.01 0.63 -17.83
N GLY A 199 -20.85 0.41 -18.43
CA GLY A 199 -20.38 1.15 -19.59
C GLY A 199 -19.29 0.42 -20.37
N GLN A 200 -18.89 1.01 -21.49
CA GLN A 200 -17.75 0.49 -22.25
C GLN A 200 -16.43 0.83 -21.56
N VAL A 201 -15.74 -0.18 -21.07
CA VAL A 201 -14.42 -0.05 -20.47
C VAL A 201 -13.40 -0.79 -21.30
N HIS A 202 -12.30 -0.12 -21.64
CA HIS A 202 -11.21 -0.78 -22.36
C HIS A 202 -10.60 -1.88 -21.50
N GLU A 203 -10.37 -3.08 -22.06
CA GLU A 203 -9.87 -4.27 -21.34
C GLU A 203 -8.64 -3.98 -20.48
N LYS A 204 -7.66 -3.22 -20.99
CA LYS A 204 -6.45 -2.84 -20.21
C LYS A 204 -6.77 -1.98 -19.01
N LYS A 205 -7.77 -1.08 -19.08
CA LYS A 205 -8.22 -0.26 -17.95
C LYS A 205 -8.87 -1.14 -16.89
N LEU A 206 -9.75 -2.06 -17.33
CA LEU A 206 -10.44 -3.01 -16.46
C LEU A 206 -9.44 -3.94 -15.75
N ALA A 207 -8.53 -4.56 -16.50
CA ALA A 207 -7.50 -5.43 -15.93
C ALA A 207 -6.57 -4.68 -14.97
N GLY A 208 -6.14 -3.47 -15.33
CA GLY A 208 -5.32 -2.63 -14.45
C GLY A 208 -6.03 -2.28 -13.14
N TRP A 209 -7.32 -1.94 -13.20
CA TRP A 209 -8.12 -1.66 -12.02
C TRP A 209 -8.28 -2.91 -11.14
N LYS A 210 -8.64 -4.06 -11.70
CA LYS A 210 -8.77 -5.32 -10.96
C LYS A 210 -7.46 -5.69 -10.22
N ASN A 211 -6.31 -5.51 -10.86
CA ASN A 211 -5.01 -5.79 -10.26
C ASN A 211 -4.63 -4.84 -9.10
N MET A 212 -5.26 -3.67 -9.01
CA MET A 212 -5.05 -2.73 -7.91
C MET A 212 -5.97 -2.98 -6.72
N LEU A 213 -7.02 -3.80 -6.89
CA LEU A 213 -7.92 -4.11 -5.78
C LEU A 213 -7.17 -4.92 -4.69
N PRO A 214 -7.52 -4.71 -3.41
CA PRO A 214 -6.89 -5.40 -2.30
C PRO A 214 -7.33 -6.87 -2.16
N ILE A 215 -8.10 -7.37 -3.12
CA ILE A 215 -8.71 -8.71 -3.15
C ILE A 215 -8.34 -9.43 -4.46
N SER A 216 -8.59 -10.73 -4.52
CA SER A 216 -8.46 -11.54 -5.73
C SER A 216 -9.83 -11.81 -6.36
N GLU A 217 -9.90 -11.87 -7.70
CA GLU A 217 -11.12 -12.27 -8.40
C GLU A 217 -11.51 -13.72 -8.08
N GLN A 218 -10.52 -14.58 -7.89
CA GLN A 218 -10.69 -15.94 -7.42
C GLN A 218 -10.13 -16.04 -6.00
N LEU A 219 -10.97 -16.42 -5.05
CA LEU A 219 -10.63 -16.57 -3.65
C LEU A 219 -10.77 -18.05 -3.27
N THR A 220 -9.65 -18.70 -2.98
CA THR A 220 -9.62 -20.10 -2.54
C THR A 220 -9.56 -20.13 -1.03
N LEU A 221 -10.54 -20.73 -0.38
CA LEU A 221 -10.70 -20.78 1.06
C LEU A 221 -10.99 -22.20 1.55
N LYS A 222 -10.66 -22.45 2.80
CA LYS A 222 -11.09 -23.58 3.60
C LYS A 222 -11.58 -23.08 4.95
N GLU A 223 -12.56 -23.74 5.55
CA GLU A 223 -12.94 -23.45 6.95
C GLU A 223 -11.74 -23.69 7.87
N GLY A 224 -11.52 -22.79 8.82
CA GLY A 224 -10.37 -22.78 9.70
C GLY A 224 -9.18 -21.94 9.21
N VAL A 225 -9.19 -21.38 7.99
CA VAL A 225 -8.09 -20.52 7.52
C VAL A 225 -8.09 -19.18 8.24
N PRO A 226 -6.91 -18.64 8.60
CA PRO A 226 -6.80 -17.27 9.02
C PRO A 226 -6.95 -16.32 7.82
N ILE A 227 -7.70 -15.25 8.03
CA ILE A 227 -7.94 -14.21 7.04
C ILE A 227 -7.55 -12.84 7.56
N LEU A 228 -7.28 -11.91 6.65
CA LEU A 228 -7.17 -10.49 6.90
C LEU A 228 -8.28 -9.76 6.15
N PHE A 229 -8.98 -8.87 6.85
CA PHE A 229 -9.92 -7.96 6.21
C PHE A 229 -9.20 -6.93 5.37
N THR A 230 -9.75 -6.58 4.22
CA THR A 230 -9.11 -5.67 3.25
C THR A 230 -9.81 -4.32 3.12
N VAL A 231 -10.90 -4.12 3.86
CA VAL A 231 -11.66 -2.86 3.93
C VAL A 231 -12.07 -2.58 5.38
N ASN A 232 -12.47 -1.32 5.63
CA ASN A 232 -13.09 -0.95 6.90
C ASN A 232 -14.62 -1.11 6.77
N LYS A 233 -15.25 -1.79 7.72
CA LYS A 233 -16.71 -1.84 7.87
C LYS A 233 -17.07 -1.43 9.29
N TRP A 234 -17.61 -0.23 9.43
CA TRP A 234 -17.92 0.37 10.73
C TRP A 234 -18.67 -0.58 11.65
N GLY A 235 -18.18 -0.71 12.89
CA GLY A 235 -18.79 -1.58 13.91
C GLY A 235 -18.65 -3.08 13.67
N LYS A 236 -17.89 -3.52 12.64
CA LYS A 236 -17.67 -4.95 12.35
C LYS A 236 -16.18 -5.30 12.28
N PHE A 237 -15.41 -4.65 11.41
CA PHE A 237 -13.98 -4.92 11.22
C PHE A 237 -13.25 -3.78 10.54
N VAL A 238 -11.94 -3.75 10.68
CA VAL A 238 -11.04 -2.77 10.04
C VAL A 238 -10.05 -3.45 9.09
N ASN A 239 -9.55 -2.68 8.14
CA ASN A 239 -8.52 -3.15 7.20
C ASN A 239 -7.25 -3.59 7.95
N GLY A 240 -6.78 -4.78 7.64
CA GLY A 240 -5.62 -5.40 8.30
C GLY A 240 -5.96 -6.19 9.56
N GLU A 241 -7.17 -6.10 10.05
CA GLU A 241 -7.63 -6.91 11.17
C GLU A 241 -7.73 -8.38 10.76
N ARG A 242 -7.40 -9.28 11.69
CA ARG A 242 -7.34 -10.72 11.47
C ARG A 242 -8.59 -11.40 12.04
N GLY A 243 -8.97 -12.51 11.42
CA GLY A 243 -9.98 -13.44 11.90
C GLY A 243 -9.69 -14.86 11.43
N ILE A 244 -10.47 -15.81 11.91
CA ILE A 244 -10.48 -17.20 11.45
C ILE A 244 -11.78 -17.45 10.70
N LEU A 245 -11.70 -17.97 9.49
CA LEU A 245 -12.89 -18.34 8.72
C LEU A 245 -13.55 -19.55 9.37
N HIS A 246 -14.68 -19.31 10.04
CA HIS A 246 -15.42 -20.35 10.77
C HIS A 246 -16.32 -21.16 9.83
N LYS A 247 -17.06 -20.48 8.93
CA LYS A 247 -17.99 -21.13 8.02
C LYS A 247 -18.15 -20.41 6.70
N ILE A 248 -18.34 -21.20 5.63
CA ILE A 248 -18.65 -20.71 4.29
C ILE A 248 -20.12 -21.01 3.99
N GLU A 249 -20.93 -19.96 3.86
CA GLU A 249 -22.34 -20.05 3.47
C GLU A 249 -22.50 -19.54 2.03
N GLU A 250 -23.67 -19.75 1.43
CA GLU A 250 -23.92 -19.44 0.01
C GLU A 250 -23.74 -17.94 -0.32
N ASP A 251 -24.22 -17.04 0.55
CA ASP A 251 -24.24 -15.59 0.33
C ASP A 251 -23.31 -14.82 1.28
N HIS A 252 -22.75 -15.45 2.29
CA HIS A 252 -21.89 -14.80 3.27
C HIS A 252 -20.87 -15.76 3.88
N LEU A 253 -19.90 -15.19 4.57
CA LEU A 253 -18.92 -15.93 5.37
C LEU A 253 -19.12 -15.59 6.84
N ILE A 254 -18.88 -16.57 7.71
CA ILE A 254 -18.79 -16.35 9.16
C ILE A 254 -17.33 -16.38 9.55
N VAL A 255 -16.86 -15.28 10.11
CA VAL A 255 -15.48 -15.12 10.59
C VAL A 255 -15.49 -14.93 12.09
N GLU A 256 -14.72 -15.74 12.79
CA GLU A 256 -14.46 -15.60 14.22
C GLU A 256 -13.35 -14.56 14.44
N LYS A 257 -13.63 -13.60 15.31
CA LYS A 257 -12.73 -12.49 15.64
C LYS A 257 -12.90 -12.20 17.14
N GLU A 258 -11.83 -12.26 17.94
CA GLU A 258 -11.85 -11.92 19.38
C GLU A 258 -13.03 -12.58 20.14
N GLU A 259 -13.29 -13.86 19.87
CA GLU A 259 -14.40 -14.65 20.43
C GLU A 259 -15.81 -14.23 19.95
N GLU A 260 -15.91 -13.31 18.98
CA GLU A 260 -17.17 -12.92 18.35
C GLU A 260 -17.25 -13.45 16.92
N PHE A 261 -18.46 -13.82 16.47
CA PHE A 261 -18.71 -14.22 15.10
C PHE A 261 -19.23 -13.04 14.27
N VAL A 262 -18.50 -12.71 13.22
CA VAL A 262 -18.84 -11.62 12.31
C VAL A 262 -19.34 -12.17 10.99
N ARG A 263 -20.55 -11.77 10.58
CA ARG A 263 -21.08 -12.03 9.24
C ARG A 263 -20.40 -11.10 8.23
N VAL A 264 -19.72 -11.68 7.24
CA VAL A 264 -19.03 -10.98 6.17
C VAL A 264 -19.78 -11.21 4.86
N GLU A 265 -20.25 -10.15 4.28
CA GLU A 265 -20.92 -10.12 2.97
C GLU A 265 -19.93 -9.66 1.90
N ARG A 266 -20.27 -9.88 0.63
CA ARG A 266 -19.48 -9.31 -0.49
C ARG A 266 -19.46 -7.79 -0.38
N HIS A 267 -18.31 -7.22 -0.69
CA HIS A 267 -18.10 -5.78 -0.79
C HIS A 267 -17.98 -5.40 -2.25
N GLU A 268 -18.64 -4.33 -2.61
CA GLU A 268 -18.60 -3.77 -3.95
C GLU A 268 -17.40 -2.82 -4.09
N PHE A 269 -16.55 -3.10 -5.04
CA PHE A 269 -15.46 -2.23 -5.45
C PHE A 269 -15.85 -1.61 -6.78
N ASP A 270 -15.91 -0.28 -6.81
CA ASP A 270 -16.39 0.45 -7.98
C ASP A 270 -15.24 0.99 -8.83
N LEU A 271 -15.33 0.76 -10.13
CA LEU A 271 -14.55 1.50 -11.11
C LEU A 271 -15.36 2.73 -11.52
N VAL A 272 -15.09 3.84 -10.86
CA VAL A 272 -15.80 5.09 -11.13
C VAL A 272 -15.07 5.96 -12.16
N ASP A 273 -15.85 6.78 -12.86
CA ASP A 273 -15.35 7.89 -13.66
C ASP A 273 -16.13 9.17 -13.24
N MET A 274 -15.65 10.32 -13.66
CA MET A 274 -16.23 11.60 -13.29
C MET A 274 -16.60 12.41 -14.53
N LEU A 275 -17.69 13.15 -14.43
CA LEU A 275 -18.03 14.17 -15.42
C LEU A 275 -18.47 15.44 -14.69
N VAL A 276 -18.31 16.56 -15.36
CA VAL A 276 -18.81 17.86 -14.88
C VAL A 276 -20.07 18.18 -15.66
N LYS A 277 -21.17 18.43 -14.94
CA LYS A 277 -22.44 18.88 -15.51
C LYS A 277 -22.35 20.32 -16.01
N ASP A 278 -23.34 20.77 -16.76
CA ASP A 278 -23.39 22.13 -17.31
C ASP A 278 -23.44 23.19 -16.21
N ASP A 279 -23.96 22.86 -15.02
CA ASP A 279 -24.00 23.71 -13.83
C ASP A 279 -22.67 23.77 -13.06
N GLY A 280 -21.63 23.08 -13.53
CA GLY A 280 -20.32 23.02 -12.89
C GLY A 280 -20.18 21.97 -11.78
N THR A 281 -21.24 21.23 -11.44
CA THR A 281 -21.17 20.16 -10.44
C THR A 281 -20.43 18.93 -10.97
N ILE A 282 -19.63 18.27 -10.09
CA ILE A 282 -18.94 17.02 -10.40
C ILE A 282 -19.83 15.85 -10.02
N GLU A 283 -20.11 14.99 -10.99
CA GLU A 283 -20.85 13.76 -10.77
C GLU A 283 -19.94 12.56 -11.04
N THR A 284 -19.96 11.59 -10.12
CA THR A 284 -19.30 10.29 -10.31
C THR A 284 -20.30 9.28 -10.86
N PHE A 285 -19.85 8.41 -11.76
CA PHE A 285 -20.67 7.32 -12.26
C PHE A 285 -19.84 6.04 -12.37
N ASN A 286 -20.48 4.92 -12.07
CA ASN A 286 -19.82 3.63 -12.13
C ASN A 286 -19.66 3.17 -13.57
N LEU A 287 -18.46 2.69 -13.90
CA LEU A 287 -18.16 2.00 -15.16
C LEU A 287 -18.25 0.48 -15.00
N ALA A 288 -17.86 -0.01 -13.85
CA ALA A 288 -17.95 -1.42 -13.47
C ALA A 288 -17.93 -1.54 -11.94
N THR A 289 -18.59 -2.57 -11.43
CA THR A 289 -18.53 -2.98 -10.03
C THR A 289 -18.02 -4.42 -9.96
N LEU A 290 -17.08 -4.68 -9.03
CA LEU A 290 -16.61 -6.01 -8.69
C LEU A 290 -17.03 -6.31 -7.25
N ALA A 291 -17.92 -7.29 -7.08
CA ALA A 291 -18.38 -7.74 -5.78
C ALA A 291 -17.63 -9.01 -5.35
N GLN A 292 -16.84 -8.92 -4.26
CA GLN A 292 -16.12 -10.05 -3.69
C GLN A 292 -16.06 -9.92 -2.17
N PHE A 293 -15.82 -11.00 -1.47
CA PHE A 293 -15.57 -10.97 -0.03
C PHE A 293 -14.32 -10.14 0.25
N PRO A 294 -14.39 -9.13 1.16
CA PRO A 294 -13.33 -8.17 1.39
C PRO A 294 -12.26 -8.75 2.34
N LEU A 295 -11.70 -9.88 1.97
CA LEU A 295 -10.70 -10.60 2.75
C LEU A 295 -9.67 -11.30 1.86
N LYS A 296 -8.55 -11.66 2.46
CA LYS A 296 -7.49 -12.47 1.86
C LYS A 296 -6.93 -13.42 2.91
N LEU A 297 -6.24 -14.48 2.47
CA LEU A 297 -5.53 -15.37 3.39
C LEU A 297 -4.52 -14.57 4.24
N ALA A 298 -4.47 -14.89 5.52
CA ALA A 298 -3.64 -14.21 6.51
C ALA A 298 -2.37 -14.98 6.87
N TYR A 299 -2.09 -16.11 6.24
CA TYR A 299 -0.84 -16.81 6.51
C TYR A 299 0.39 -16.02 6.05
N ALA A 300 0.30 -15.39 4.87
CA ALA A 300 1.39 -14.58 4.36
C ALA A 300 0.92 -13.41 3.50
N VAL A 301 1.65 -12.26 3.59
CA VAL A 301 1.47 -11.08 2.73
C VAL A 301 2.83 -10.47 2.42
N THR A 302 2.94 -9.67 1.34
CA THR A 302 4.19 -8.95 1.07
C THR A 302 4.28 -7.67 1.93
N ILE A 303 5.51 -7.25 2.22
CA ILE A 303 5.79 -5.99 2.93
C ILE A 303 5.14 -4.80 2.22
N HIS A 304 5.19 -4.76 0.87
CA HIS A 304 4.53 -3.69 0.10
C HIS A 304 3.00 -3.68 0.28
N LYS A 305 2.36 -4.85 0.25
CA LYS A 305 0.90 -4.96 0.41
C LYS A 305 0.45 -4.80 1.87
N SER A 306 1.36 -4.84 2.84
CA SER A 306 1.08 -4.59 4.25
C SER A 306 1.19 -3.10 4.63
N GLN A 307 1.60 -2.23 3.70
CA GLN A 307 1.68 -0.80 3.95
C GLN A 307 0.29 -0.28 4.37
N GLY A 308 0.24 0.60 5.38
CA GLY A 308 -1.02 1.03 5.98
C GLY A 308 -1.69 0.03 6.94
N MET A 309 -1.29 -1.25 6.95
CA MET A 309 -1.87 -2.26 7.85
C MET A 309 -1.21 -2.25 9.24
N SER A 310 -1.95 -2.74 10.23
CA SER A 310 -1.47 -3.09 11.57
C SER A 310 -1.72 -4.59 11.80
N ILE A 311 -0.74 -5.32 12.32
CA ILE A 311 -0.79 -6.79 12.44
C ILE A 311 -0.42 -7.17 13.87
N ASP A 312 -1.31 -7.92 14.53
CA ASP A 312 -1.12 -8.30 15.94
C ASP A 312 -0.08 -9.39 16.11
N ASN A 313 -0.17 -10.47 15.32
CA ASN A 313 0.71 -11.63 15.43
C ASN A 313 1.53 -11.77 14.14
N LEU A 314 2.80 -11.42 14.20
CA LEU A 314 3.63 -11.14 13.05
C LEU A 314 4.97 -11.86 13.06
N VAL A 315 5.26 -12.61 12.01
CA VAL A 315 6.61 -13.10 11.69
C VAL A 315 7.13 -12.35 10.48
N CYS A 316 8.18 -11.55 10.68
CA CYS A 316 8.87 -10.87 9.58
C CYS A 316 10.01 -11.73 9.06
N ASN A 317 9.82 -12.36 7.89
CA ASN A 317 10.93 -12.96 7.18
C ASN A 317 11.73 -11.85 6.49
N VAL A 318 12.97 -11.68 6.92
CA VAL A 318 13.85 -10.61 6.46
C VAL A 318 14.93 -11.08 5.48
N ASP A 319 14.91 -12.33 5.06
CA ASP A 319 15.92 -12.91 4.16
C ASP A 319 16.09 -12.18 2.83
N ASN A 320 15.02 -11.60 2.31
CA ASN A 320 14.96 -11.00 0.98
C ASN A 320 14.56 -9.50 1.01
N ILE A 321 15.08 -8.76 1.98
CA ILE A 321 15.00 -7.29 1.98
C ILE A 321 15.92 -6.75 0.88
N PHE A 322 15.38 -5.94 -0.03
CA PHE A 322 16.10 -5.45 -1.21
C PHE A 322 16.01 -3.94 -1.42
N ALA A 323 15.05 -3.27 -0.79
CA ALA A 323 14.85 -1.83 -0.93
C ALA A 323 15.22 -1.09 0.35
N PRO A 324 15.72 0.16 0.25
CA PRO A 324 15.83 1.05 1.41
C PRO A 324 14.51 1.15 2.15
N SER A 325 14.58 1.33 3.47
CA SER A 325 13.42 1.45 4.36
C SER A 325 12.49 0.22 4.44
N GLN A 326 12.67 -0.80 3.59
CA GLN A 326 11.80 -1.97 3.56
C GLN A 326 11.82 -2.74 4.88
N PHE A 327 12.98 -2.83 5.53
CA PHE A 327 13.11 -3.44 6.85
C PHE A 327 12.28 -2.68 7.90
N TYR A 328 12.38 -1.33 7.92
CA TYR A 328 11.57 -0.49 8.80
C TYR A 328 10.07 -0.72 8.57
N VAL A 329 9.63 -0.69 7.31
CA VAL A 329 8.21 -0.90 6.99
C VAL A 329 7.73 -2.27 7.47
N ALA A 330 8.54 -3.31 7.33
CA ALA A 330 8.17 -4.66 7.78
C ALA A 330 7.92 -4.72 9.28
N ILE A 331 8.90 -4.33 10.10
CA ILE A 331 8.78 -4.43 11.55
C ILE A 331 7.78 -3.44 12.14
N SER A 332 7.59 -2.27 11.50
CA SER A 332 6.62 -1.26 11.93
C SER A 332 5.16 -1.66 11.69
N ARG A 333 4.88 -2.83 11.11
CA ARG A 333 3.51 -3.37 11.00
C ARG A 333 3.02 -3.94 12.32
N ALA A 334 3.91 -4.37 13.21
CA ALA A 334 3.54 -4.93 14.51
C ALA A 334 2.87 -3.88 15.41
N ILE A 335 1.80 -4.31 16.08
CA ILE A 335 1.12 -3.53 17.13
C ILE A 335 1.86 -3.70 18.45
N ASP A 336 2.08 -4.95 18.86
CA ASP A 336 2.81 -5.30 20.08
C ASP A 336 4.08 -6.09 19.73
N PRO A 337 5.28 -5.63 20.17
CA PRO A 337 6.52 -6.35 19.91
C PRO A 337 6.61 -7.73 20.56
N LYS A 338 5.76 -8.03 21.56
CA LYS A 338 5.67 -9.38 22.16
C LYS A 338 5.18 -10.42 21.18
N HIS A 339 4.39 -9.99 20.20
CA HIS A 339 3.83 -10.82 19.15
C HIS A 339 4.55 -10.60 17.81
N LEU A 340 5.77 -10.07 17.85
CA LEU A 340 6.66 -9.90 16.70
C LEU A 340 7.84 -10.84 16.78
N LYS A 341 8.05 -11.61 15.72
CA LYS A 341 9.26 -12.44 15.54
C LYS A 341 9.97 -12.06 14.25
N LEU A 342 11.31 -11.97 14.32
CA LEU A 342 12.13 -11.97 13.11
C LEU A 342 12.42 -13.40 12.68
N ASP A 343 12.29 -13.67 11.40
CA ASP A 343 12.71 -14.92 10.76
C ASP A 343 13.85 -14.62 9.79
N PHE A 344 15.04 -15.17 10.08
CA PHE A 344 16.24 -14.98 9.28
C PHE A 344 17.07 -16.27 9.24
N ASN A 345 17.40 -16.71 8.02
CA ASN A 345 18.02 -18.01 7.76
C ASN A 345 19.33 -17.91 6.94
N LYS A 346 19.85 -16.71 6.69
CA LYS A 346 20.97 -16.48 5.76
C LYS A 346 22.27 -16.01 6.44
N GLY A 347 22.69 -16.73 7.48
CA GLY A 347 24.01 -16.51 8.09
C GLY A 347 24.00 -15.57 9.30
N ASP A 348 24.94 -14.61 9.37
CA ASP A 348 25.08 -13.69 10.50
C ASP A 348 24.06 -12.57 10.44
N LEU A 349 23.11 -12.60 11.37
CA LEU A 349 22.06 -11.58 11.46
C LEU A 349 22.63 -10.18 11.76
N THR A 350 23.66 -10.06 12.58
CA THR A 350 24.27 -8.76 12.92
C THR A 350 24.84 -8.08 11.68
N GLN A 351 25.61 -8.83 10.90
CA GLN A 351 26.15 -8.31 9.64
C GLN A 351 25.05 -7.98 8.64
N TYR A 352 24.01 -8.80 8.59
CA TYR A 352 22.86 -8.60 7.73
C TYR A 352 22.08 -7.33 8.10
N LEU A 353 21.79 -7.11 9.39
CA LEU A 353 21.07 -5.93 9.88
C LEU A 353 21.78 -4.63 9.49
N ARG A 354 23.11 -4.56 9.63
CA ARG A 354 23.91 -3.38 9.23
C ARG A 354 23.78 -3.04 7.75
N ARG A 355 23.37 -3.98 6.91
CA ARG A 355 23.14 -3.79 5.49
C ARG A 355 21.69 -3.39 5.18
N VAL A 356 20.71 -3.99 5.85
CA VAL A 356 19.28 -3.83 5.50
C VAL A 356 18.58 -2.77 6.32
N VAL A 357 19.09 -2.41 7.50
CA VAL A 357 18.67 -1.23 8.25
C VAL A 357 19.33 -0.03 7.59
N ASN A 358 18.77 0.40 6.50
CA ASN A 358 19.29 1.53 5.73
C ASN A 358 18.16 2.42 5.23
N VAL A 359 18.52 3.64 4.93
CA VAL A 359 17.67 4.67 4.33
C VAL A 359 18.46 5.31 3.20
N ASP A 360 17.79 5.70 2.15
CA ASP A 360 18.43 6.45 1.07
C ASP A 360 18.99 7.78 1.61
N ALA A 361 20.27 8.05 1.33
CA ALA A 361 20.94 9.25 1.79
C ALA A 361 20.22 10.55 1.35
N ARG A 362 19.57 10.53 0.19
CA ARG A 362 18.79 11.65 -0.34
C ARG A 362 17.59 11.99 0.55
N VAL A 363 16.94 10.98 1.11
CA VAL A 363 15.84 11.16 2.07
C VAL A 363 16.35 11.82 3.34
N VAL A 364 17.48 11.34 3.86
CA VAL A 364 18.10 11.92 5.07
C VAL A 364 18.47 13.39 4.84
N GLU A 365 19.05 13.69 3.67
CA GLU A 365 19.43 15.05 3.30
C GLU A 365 18.20 15.96 3.14
N TYR A 366 17.15 15.46 2.50
CA TYR A 366 15.89 16.18 2.34
C TYR A 366 15.32 16.61 3.70
N TYR A 367 15.19 15.68 4.65
CA TYR A 367 14.63 16.00 5.97
C TYR A 367 15.54 16.91 6.82
N LYS A 368 16.87 16.87 6.63
CA LYS A 368 17.79 17.81 7.30
C LYS A 368 17.61 19.25 6.84
N ASN A 369 17.20 19.43 5.59
CA ASN A 369 17.06 20.74 4.95
C ASN A 369 15.62 21.29 5.02
N LEU A 370 14.67 20.52 5.55
CA LEU A 370 13.30 21.00 5.75
C LEU A 370 13.25 22.11 6.79
N PRO A 371 12.64 23.26 6.48
CA PRO A 371 12.34 24.25 7.51
C PRO A 371 11.30 23.63 8.48
N MET A 372 11.74 23.33 9.68
CA MET A 372 10.84 22.90 10.77
C MET A 372 10.07 24.13 11.27
N HIS A 373 8.76 24.08 11.17
CA HIS A 373 7.83 25.10 11.70
C HIS A 373 7.15 24.60 12.95
#